data_ed0e0c269563ba1e4dbdfccb8066b5bb
#
_entry.id   ed0e0c269563ba1e4dbdfccb8066b5bb
#
_cell.length_a   1.000
_cell.length_b   1.000
_cell.length_c   1.000
_cell.angle_alpha   90.00
_cell.angle_beta   90.00
_cell.angle_gamma   90.00
#
_symmetry.space_group_name_H-M   'P 1'
#
loop_
_entity.id
_entity.type
_entity.pdbx_description
1 polymer ?
#
loop_
_entity_poly.entity_id
_entity_poly.type
_entity_poly.pdbx_seq_one_letter_code
_entity_poly.pdbx_strand_id
1 'polypeptide(L)'
;MGKNHINSPYLPENLETHGMSLLVIGTVAFDAIETPFGKTDKIVGGAATYASLAASYFYDQVKIVAVVGDDFPESEINDFNNHHISTEGLQVKKGEKSFFWAGKYHNDMNSRDTLVT
;
A
#
# COMPACT_ATOMS: atom_id res chain seq x y z
N MET A 1 -2.69 28.63 -2.89
CA MET A 1 -2.85 27.23 -3.24
C MET A 1 -3.99 27.03 -4.21
N GLY A 2 -3.75 26.30 -5.27
CA GLY A 2 -4.78 26.02 -6.25
C GLY A 2 -5.85 25.08 -5.72
N LYS A 3 -6.95 25.00 -6.41
CA LYS A 3 -7.98 24.02 -6.16
C LYS A 3 -7.47 22.64 -6.57
N ASN A 4 -7.80 21.67 -5.76
CA ASN A 4 -7.43 20.29 -6.02
C ASN A 4 -8.54 19.61 -6.81
N HIS A 5 -8.31 19.48 -8.09
CA HIS A 5 -9.20 18.76 -8.99
C HIS A 5 -8.61 17.41 -9.32
N ILE A 6 -9.46 16.41 -9.30
CA ILE A 6 -9.09 15.07 -9.71
C ILE A 6 -9.51 14.87 -11.15
N ASN A 7 -8.52 14.67 -12.01
CA ASN A 7 -8.74 14.28 -13.40
C ASN A 7 -8.82 12.77 -13.49
N SER A 8 -10.04 12.25 -13.44
CA SER A 8 -10.28 10.83 -13.54
C SER A 8 -11.51 10.59 -14.43
N PRO A 9 -11.48 9.59 -15.34
CA PRO A 9 -12.64 9.24 -16.13
C PRO A 9 -13.79 8.64 -15.29
N TYR A 10 -13.51 8.29 -14.05
CA TYR A 10 -14.47 7.67 -13.14
C TYR A 10 -15.15 8.66 -12.19
N LEU A 11 -14.74 9.93 -12.23
CA LEU A 11 -15.27 10.96 -11.33
C LEU A 11 -15.90 12.09 -12.13
N PRO A 12 -16.95 12.75 -11.60
CA PRO A 12 -17.50 13.95 -12.22
C PRO A 12 -16.45 15.05 -12.33
N GLU A 13 -16.47 15.80 -13.42
CA GLU A 13 -15.52 16.89 -13.66
C GLU A 13 -15.58 18.00 -12.61
N ASN A 14 -16.76 18.16 -11.98
CA ASN A 14 -16.97 19.17 -10.95
C ASN A 14 -16.69 18.64 -9.53
N LEU A 15 -16.19 17.42 -9.38
CA LEU A 15 -15.83 16.89 -8.08
C LEU A 15 -14.55 17.55 -7.58
N GLU A 16 -14.65 18.22 -6.45
CA GLU A 16 -13.50 18.79 -5.75
C GLU A 16 -13.22 17.99 -4.50
N THR A 17 -11.93 17.68 -4.28
CA THR A 17 -11.47 17.01 -3.06
C THR A 17 -10.71 17.96 -2.14
N HIS A 18 -10.81 19.28 -2.43
CA HIS A 18 -10.15 20.31 -1.64
C HIS A 18 -10.57 20.23 -0.17
N GLY A 19 -9.60 20.10 0.71
CA GLY A 19 -9.84 19.93 2.14
C GLY A 19 -10.27 18.52 2.56
N MET A 20 -10.45 17.60 1.61
CA MET A 20 -10.78 16.20 1.91
C MET A 20 -9.52 15.38 2.14
N SER A 21 -9.58 14.52 3.14
CA SER A 21 -8.52 13.55 3.42
C SER A 21 -9.13 12.16 3.60
N LEU A 22 -8.36 11.15 3.26
CA LEU A 22 -8.76 9.76 3.43
C LEU A 22 -7.80 9.08 4.41
N LEU A 23 -8.37 8.42 5.39
CA LEU A 23 -7.64 7.60 6.34
C LEU A 23 -7.79 6.13 5.94
N VAL A 24 -6.66 5.46 5.72
CA VAL A 24 -6.63 4.04 5.39
C VAL A 24 -6.01 3.29 6.55
N ILE A 25 -6.77 2.38 7.12
CA ILE A 25 -6.34 1.52 8.23
C ILE A 25 -6.29 0.08 7.73
N GLY A 26 -5.15 -0.56 7.87
CA GLY A 26 -5.02 -1.94 7.43
C GLY A 26 -3.59 -2.45 7.52
N THR A 27 -3.30 -3.51 6.79
CA THR A 27 -1.98 -4.12 6.81
C THR A 27 -1.04 -3.46 5.82
N VAL A 28 0.20 -3.27 6.28
CA VAL A 28 1.38 -3.07 5.46
C VAL A 28 2.28 -4.26 5.71
N ALA A 29 2.66 -4.96 4.66
CA ALA A 29 3.32 -6.24 4.77
C ALA A 29 4.37 -6.41 3.66
N PHE A 30 5.17 -7.44 3.80
CA PHE A 30 6.00 -7.94 2.69
C PHE A 30 5.35 -9.17 2.09
N ASP A 31 5.31 -9.21 0.79
CA ASP A 31 4.84 -10.36 0.02
C ASP A 31 5.97 -10.95 -0.82
N ALA A 32 6.02 -12.26 -0.89
CA ALA A 32 6.83 -13.00 -1.85
C ALA A 32 5.92 -13.91 -2.67
N ILE A 33 6.00 -13.79 -3.99
CA ILE A 33 5.06 -14.45 -4.90
C ILE A 33 5.86 -15.32 -5.88
N GLU A 34 5.46 -16.57 -6.00
CA GLU A 34 5.94 -17.48 -7.01
C GLU A 34 4.80 -17.85 -7.95
N THR A 35 5.05 -17.75 -9.25
CA THR A 35 4.11 -18.13 -10.29
C THR A 35 4.82 -19.06 -11.30
N PRO A 36 4.08 -19.74 -12.20
CA PRO A 36 4.72 -20.47 -13.29
C PRO A 36 5.57 -19.61 -14.22
N PHE A 37 5.38 -18.29 -14.17
CA PHE A 37 6.06 -17.34 -15.06
C PHE A 37 7.24 -16.64 -14.40
N GLY A 38 7.39 -16.75 -13.10
CA GLY A 38 8.48 -16.11 -12.38
C GLY A 38 8.27 -16.05 -10.87
N LYS A 39 9.27 -15.52 -10.21
CA LYS A 39 9.29 -15.39 -8.76
C LYS A 39 9.70 -13.96 -8.38
N THR A 40 8.99 -13.39 -7.42
CA THR A 40 9.36 -12.12 -6.81
C THR A 40 9.94 -12.37 -5.41
N ASP A 41 10.90 -11.54 -5.05
CA ASP A 41 11.36 -11.45 -3.67
C ASP A 41 10.40 -10.59 -2.84
N LYS A 42 10.81 -10.22 -1.65
CA LYS A 42 10.04 -9.35 -0.77
C LYS A 42 9.64 -8.05 -1.46
N ILE A 43 8.36 -7.89 -1.69
CA ILE A 43 7.77 -6.65 -2.18
C ILE A 43 6.80 -6.12 -1.12
N VAL A 44 6.65 -4.80 -1.07
CA VAL A 44 5.69 -4.19 -0.15
C VAL A 44 4.29 -4.41 -0.67
N GLY A 45 3.45 -4.97 0.17
CA GLY A 45 2.06 -5.28 -0.10
C GLY A 45 1.19 -5.01 1.12
N GLY A 46 0.12 -5.76 1.21
CA GLY A 46 -0.90 -5.59 2.23
C GLY A 46 -2.02 -4.67 1.79
N ALA A 47 -3.19 -4.85 2.39
CA ALA A 47 -4.40 -4.14 1.98
C ALA A 47 -4.27 -2.62 2.08
N ALA A 48 -3.64 -2.12 3.16
CA ALA A 48 -3.47 -0.68 3.34
C ALA A 48 -2.52 -0.07 2.31
N THR A 49 -1.48 -0.78 1.91
CA THR A 49 -0.55 -0.33 0.87
C THR A 49 -1.29 -0.09 -0.45
N TYR A 50 -2.01 -1.08 -0.93
CA TYR A 50 -2.72 -0.98 -2.20
C TYR A 50 -3.85 0.04 -2.17
N ALA A 51 -4.63 0.04 -1.09
CA ALA A 51 -5.72 1.00 -0.93
C ALA A 51 -5.21 2.45 -0.88
N SER A 52 -4.11 2.69 -0.17
CA SER A 52 -3.52 4.03 -0.06
C SER A 52 -2.95 4.51 -1.39
N LEU A 53 -2.25 3.64 -2.12
CA LEU A 53 -1.72 3.97 -3.44
C LEU A 53 -2.84 4.28 -4.43
N ALA A 54 -3.88 3.46 -4.45
CA ALA A 54 -5.05 3.71 -5.31
C ALA A 54 -5.73 5.03 -4.94
N ALA A 55 -5.95 5.28 -3.66
CA ALA A 55 -6.58 6.50 -3.17
C ALA A 55 -5.76 7.75 -3.47
N SER A 56 -4.44 7.65 -3.51
CA SER A 56 -3.55 8.78 -3.78
C SER A 56 -3.75 9.42 -5.16
N TYR A 57 -4.37 8.70 -6.09
CA TYR A 57 -4.75 9.25 -7.40
C TYR A 57 -5.99 10.12 -7.36
N PHE A 58 -6.78 10.04 -6.28
CA PHE A 58 -8.09 10.68 -6.18
C PHE A 58 -8.19 11.69 -5.04
N TYR A 59 -7.32 11.59 -4.04
CA TYR A 59 -7.32 12.45 -2.86
C TYR A 59 -5.98 13.13 -2.69
N ASP A 60 -5.99 14.38 -2.25
CA ASP A 60 -4.76 15.15 -1.98
C ASP A 60 -4.03 14.66 -0.77
N GLN A 61 -4.78 14.23 0.21
CA GLN A 61 -4.25 13.79 1.49
C GLN A 61 -4.76 12.40 1.78
N VAL A 62 -3.85 11.46 1.74
CA VAL A 62 -4.09 10.09 2.19
C VAL A 62 -3.21 9.86 3.41
N LYS A 63 -3.81 9.34 4.47
CA LYS A 63 -3.08 8.95 5.69
C LYS A 63 -3.22 7.46 5.86
N ILE A 64 -2.09 6.79 6.07
CA ILE A 64 -2.06 5.36 6.32
C ILE A 64 -1.84 5.10 7.82
N VAL A 65 -2.62 4.20 8.38
CA VAL A 65 -2.46 3.71 9.75
C VAL A 65 -2.20 2.21 9.69
N ALA A 66 -1.01 1.84 10.11
CA ALA A 66 -0.58 0.45 10.10
C ALA A 66 0.58 0.27 11.08
N VAL A 67 0.95 -0.98 11.29
CA VAL A 67 2.09 -1.34 12.14
C VAL A 67 3.05 -2.19 11.31
N VAL A 68 4.33 -1.83 11.36
CA VAL A 68 5.43 -2.60 10.75
C VAL A 68 6.51 -2.86 11.79
N GLY A 69 7.40 -3.79 11.50
CA GLY A 69 8.59 -4.02 12.31
C GLY A 69 9.73 -3.08 11.93
N ASP A 70 10.82 -3.17 12.67
CA ASP A 70 12.03 -2.38 12.40
C ASP A 70 12.82 -2.85 11.18
N ASP A 71 12.41 -3.97 10.58
CA ASP A 71 12.91 -4.45 9.29
C ASP A 71 12.29 -3.74 8.08
N PHE A 72 11.32 -2.84 8.32
CA PHE A 72 10.68 -2.09 7.24
C PHE A 72 11.60 -0.96 6.76
N PRO A 73 12.02 -0.96 5.48
CA PRO A 73 13.00 0.01 5.01
C PRO A 73 12.46 1.43 4.99
N GLU A 74 13.31 2.37 5.34
CA GLU A 74 12.99 3.80 5.25
C GLU A 74 12.70 4.23 3.81
N SER A 75 13.32 3.58 2.83
CA SER A 75 13.04 3.83 1.42
C SER A 75 11.59 3.60 1.05
N GLU A 76 10.93 2.63 1.65
CA GLU A 76 9.51 2.34 1.41
C GLU A 76 8.62 3.40 2.06
N ILE A 77 9.02 3.90 3.22
CA ILE A 77 8.33 5.02 3.88
C ILE A 77 8.44 6.27 3.00
N ASN A 78 9.61 6.52 2.43
CA ASN A 78 9.81 7.63 1.50
C ASN A 78 8.98 7.49 0.24
N ASP A 79 8.79 6.27 -0.26
CA ASP A 79 7.92 6.01 -1.42
C ASP A 79 6.47 6.37 -1.11
N PHE A 80 5.95 6.03 0.05
CA PHE A 80 4.63 6.49 0.47
C PHE A 80 4.54 8.01 0.47
N ASN A 81 5.52 8.68 1.08
CA ASN A 81 5.55 10.14 1.15
C ASN A 81 5.64 10.78 -0.24
N ASN A 82 6.37 10.17 -1.17
CA ASN A 82 6.47 10.63 -2.55
C ASN A 82 5.15 10.53 -3.31
N HIS A 83 4.27 9.62 -2.89
CA HIS A 83 2.91 9.49 -3.43
C HIS A 83 1.88 10.31 -2.65
N HIS A 84 2.32 11.26 -1.84
CA HIS A 84 1.47 12.10 -0.99
C HIS A 84 0.66 11.31 0.04
N ILE A 85 1.20 10.18 0.48
CA ILE A 85 0.64 9.37 1.55
C ILE A 85 1.39 9.68 2.83
N SER A 86 0.68 10.23 3.81
CA SER A 86 1.26 10.52 5.12
C SER A 86 1.47 9.23 5.91
N THR A 87 2.68 9.06 6.43
CA THR A 87 3.07 7.90 7.25
C THR A 87 3.14 8.23 8.74
N GLU A 88 2.53 9.33 9.17
CA GLU A 88 2.48 9.69 10.59
C GLU A 88 1.81 8.62 11.45
N GLY A 89 0.83 7.92 10.87
CA GLY A 89 0.13 6.81 11.52
C GLY A 89 0.78 5.44 11.32
N LEU A 90 1.93 5.38 10.65
CA LEU A 90 2.68 4.14 10.47
C LEU A 90 3.57 3.93 11.69
N GLN A 91 3.22 2.96 12.51
CA GLN A 91 3.98 2.61 13.71
C GLN A 91 5.08 1.62 13.38
N VAL A 92 6.32 1.94 13.75
CA VAL A 92 7.45 1.02 13.63
C VAL A 92 7.76 0.44 15.01
N LYS A 93 7.56 -0.85 15.16
CA LYS A 93 7.83 -1.56 16.41
C LYS A 93 9.26 -2.11 16.43
N LYS A 94 10.04 -1.63 17.38
CA LYS A 94 11.40 -2.12 17.59
C LYS A 94 11.41 -3.55 18.09
N GLY A 95 12.32 -4.35 17.54
CA GLY A 95 12.51 -5.74 17.93
C GLY A 95 11.50 -6.69 17.32
N GLU A 96 10.60 -6.19 16.50
CA GLU A 96 9.62 -7.03 15.80
C GLU A 96 9.83 -6.99 14.30
N LYS A 97 9.34 -8.02 13.62
CA LYS A 97 9.36 -8.07 12.16
C LYS A 97 8.02 -7.64 11.59
N SER A 98 8.08 -7.04 10.42
CA SER A 98 6.89 -6.75 9.63
C SER A 98 6.17 -8.02 9.23
N PHE A 99 4.86 -7.91 9.06
CA PHE A 99 4.07 -9.03 8.56
C PHE A 99 4.60 -9.48 7.19
N PHE A 100 4.69 -10.78 7.00
CA PHE A 100 5.22 -11.38 5.79
C PHE A 100 4.30 -12.49 5.31
N TRP A 101 4.04 -12.51 4.01
CA TRP A 101 3.30 -13.57 3.37
C TRP A 101 4.04 -14.07 2.14
N ALA A 102 4.09 -15.37 1.95
CA ALA A 102 4.63 -15.98 0.75
C ALA A 102 3.64 -16.96 0.16
N GLY A 103 3.40 -16.86 -1.12
CA GLY A 103 2.46 -17.71 -1.82
C GLY A 103 2.99 -18.20 -3.16
N LYS A 104 2.51 -19.38 -3.56
CA LYS A 104 2.79 -19.98 -4.86
C LYS A 104 1.49 -20.14 -5.62
N TYR A 105 1.41 -19.54 -6.78
CA TYR A 105 0.27 -19.66 -7.68
C TYR A 105 0.44 -20.86 -8.60
N HIS A 106 -0.66 -21.55 -8.84
CA HIS A 106 -0.71 -22.67 -9.78
C HIS A 106 -0.81 -22.20 -11.23
N ASN A 107 -0.72 -23.13 -12.16
CA ASN A 107 -0.64 -22.83 -13.60
C ASN A 107 -1.83 -22.03 -14.14
N ASP A 108 -3.02 -22.22 -13.56
CA ASP A 108 -4.23 -21.49 -13.95
C ASP A 108 -4.34 -20.11 -13.31
N MET A 109 -3.45 -19.78 -12.39
CA MET A 109 -3.45 -18.53 -11.61
C MET A 109 -4.70 -18.29 -10.74
N ASN A 110 -5.60 -19.27 -10.66
CA ASN A 110 -6.85 -19.18 -9.89
C ASN A 110 -6.72 -19.76 -8.49
N SER A 111 -5.72 -20.58 -8.27
CA SER A 111 -5.46 -21.18 -6.97
C SER A 111 -4.02 -20.92 -6.54
N ARG A 112 -3.82 -20.89 -5.25
CA ARG A 112 -2.51 -20.66 -4.66
C ARG A 112 -2.36 -21.44 -3.37
N ASP A 113 -1.11 -21.74 -3.05
CA ASP A 113 -0.71 -22.29 -1.75
C ASP A 113 -0.01 -21.20 -0.96
N THR A 114 -0.35 -21.08 0.31
CA THR A 114 0.39 -20.22 1.24
C THR A 114 1.60 -20.99 1.74
N LEU A 115 2.78 -20.47 1.47
CA LEU A 115 4.03 -21.09 1.89
C LEU A 115 4.46 -20.62 3.28
N VAL A 116 4.28 -19.31 3.53
CA VAL A 116 4.64 -18.66 4.78
C VAL A 116 3.62 -17.56 5.08
N THR A 117 3.31 -17.43 6.34
CA THR A 117 2.52 -16.30 6.80
C THR A 117 2.97 -15.87 8.20
#